data_3d938323e86afec2c73c179c169b8afd
#
_entry.id   3d938323e86afec2c73c179c169b8afd
#
_cell.length_a   1.000
_cell.length_b   1.000
_cell.length_c   1.000
_cell.angle_alpha   90.00
_cell.angle_beta   90.00
_cell.angle_gamma   90.00
#
_symmetry.space_group_name_H-M   'P 1'
#
loop_
_entity.id
_entity.type
_entity.pdbx_description
1 polymer ?
#
loop_
_entity_poly.entity_id
_entity_poly.type
_entity_poly.pdbx_seq_one_letter_code
_entity_poly.pdbx_strand_id
1 'polypeptide(L)'
;MPDPLLVTLGDVLALALITPPADVMPQASTPVETRILVGGQAAISACWMVETGARVRAVSARSYDRMGDFVEAELADRGVELQGPGGEGATGLATVIRAPGARRTALTDRGVCPSLNAEGLREEWFEDADILHVSGYALLEEPSAGAAERAVAIARAAGAQVSVDLACADIVTPLVRERISRMEPEIAFATAAQAEAIGGTDDLADTPVISDHDSIPAIDPMGVADAFAAGFLAAVASGADADDAVELGRRMADRCAGVEGPLP
;
A
#
# COMPACT_ATOMS: atom_id res chain seq x y z
N MET A 1 11.35 15.73 18.93
CA MET A 1 11.77 15.61 17.52
C MET A 1 10.56 15.98 16.67
N PRO A 2 10.69 16.50 15.47
CA PRO A 2 9.51 16.68 14.61
C PRO A 2 8.88 15.31 14.32
N ASP A 3 7.59 15.31 13.95
CA ASP A 3 6.90 14.09 13.58
C ASP A 3 7.57 13.49 12.33
N PRO A 4 7.79 12.16 12.27
CA PRO A 4 8.47 11.54 11.14
C PRO A 4 7.68 11.74 9.85
N LEU A 5 8.39 11.84 8.71
CA LEU A 5 7.80 11.86 7.39
C LEU A 5 7.92 10.48 6.74
N LEU A 6 6.78 9.85 6.50
CA LEU A 6 6.68 8.58 5.79
C LEU A 6 6.18 8.85 4.36
N VAL A 7 6.86 8.29 3.38
CA VAL A 7 6.47 8.39 1.97
C VAL A 7 6.08 7.01 1.46
N THR A 8 4.88 6.88 0.89
CA THR A 8 4.47 5.65 0.19
C THR A 8 4.58 5.83 -1.31
N LEU A 9 4.96 4.79 -2.06
CA LEU A 9 4.98 4.79 -3.51
C LEU A 9 4.26 3.56 -4.07
N GLY A 10 3.28 3.77 -4.93
CA GLY A 10 2.52 2.70 -5.56
C GLY A 10 1.15 3.13 -6.03
N ASP A 11 0.23 2.17 -6.12
CA ASP A 11 -1.12 2.42 -6.62
C ASP A 11 -1.95 3.25 -5.63
N VAL A 12 -2.55 4.30 -6.18
CA VAL A 12 -3.59 5.14 -5.58
C VAL A 12 -4.77 5.15 -6.54
N LEU A 13 -5.89 4.60 -6.13
CA LEU A 13 -7.05 4.37 -6.97
C LEU A 13 -8.36 4.46 -6.15
N ALA A 14 -9.49 4.43 -6.83
CA ALA A 14 -10.78 4.30 -6.16
C ALA A 14 -11.07 2.83 -5.81
N LEU A 15 -11.84 2.61 -4.76
CA LEU A 15 -12.27 1.31 -4.30
C LEU A 15 -13.79 1.27 -4.19
N ALA A 16 -14.44 0.40 -4.96
CA ALA A 16 -15.83 0.04 -4.77
C ALA A 16 -15.93 -1.22 -3.90
N LEU A 17 -16.35 -1.07 -2.66
CA LEU A 17 -16.60 -2.17 -1.74
C LEU A 17 -18.06 -2.57 -1.79
N ILE A 18 -18.33 -3.78 -2.26
CA ILE A 18 -19.69 -4.32 -2.47
C ILE A 18 -19.96 -5.41 -1.44
N THR A 19 -21.05 -5.24 -0.70
CA THR A 19 -21.52 -6.23 0.28
C THR A 19 -22.87 -6.78 -0.15
N PRO A 20 -22.90 -7.94 -0.82
CA PRO A 20 -24.15 -8.58 -1.18
C PRO A 20 -24.78 -9.26 0.04
N PRO A 21 -26.13 -9.30 0.14
CA PRO A 21 -26.85 -9.97 1.25
C PRO A 21 -26.74 -11.49 1.19
N ALA A 22 -26.37 -12.04 0.05
CA ALA A 22 -26.25 -13.48 -0.24
C ALA A 22 -25.30 -13.70 -1.41
N ASP A 23 -25.15 -14.94 -1.85
CA ASP A 23 -24.37 -15.26 -3.05
C ASP A 23 -24.96 -14.54 -4.27
N VAL A 24 -24.05 -13.95 -5.07
CA VAL A 24 -24.41 -13.25 -6.30
C VAL A 24 -24.76 -14.29 -7.36
N MET A 25 -25.98 -14.23 -7.88
CA MET A 25 -26.46 -15.13 -8.92
C MET A 25 -26.18 -14.57 -10.31
N PRO A 26 -25.63 -15.36 -11.23
CA PRO A 26 -25.51 -14.96 -12.64
C PRO A 26 -26.83 -14.56 -13.24
N GLN A 27 -26.83 -13.54 -14.09
CA GLN A 27 -28.00 -13.04 -14.84
C GLN A 27 -29.16 -12.52 -13.96
N ALA A 28 -28.89 -12.25 -12.68
CA ALA A 28 -29.87 -11.66 -11.77
C ALA A 28 -29.48 -10.22 -11.42
N SER A 29 -30.48 -9.38 -11.10
CA SER A 29 -30.25 -8.09 -10.46
C SER A 29 -30.29 -8.29 -8.95
N THR A 30 -29.16 -8.14 -8.30
CA THR A 30 -29.04 -8.34 -6.84
C THR A 30 -28.85 -6.97 -6.18
N PRO A 31 -29.79 -6.53 -5.32
CA PRO A 31 -29.57 -5.35 -4.49
C PRO A 31 -28.36 -5.57 -3.56
N VAL A 32 -27.46 -4.59 -3.52
CA VAL A 32 -26.24 -4.66 -2.72
C VAL A 32 -26.02 -3.36 -1.96
N GLU A 33 -25.27 -3.43 -0.87
CA GLU A 33 -24.66 -2.24 -0.27
C GLU A 33 -23.33 -1.96 -0.97
N THR A 34 -23.11 -0.69 -1.32
CA THR A 34 -21.87 -0.27 -1.98
C THR A 34 -21.30 0.96 -1.28
N ARG A 35 -20.00 0.92 -0.99
CA ARG A 35 -19.23 2.07 -0.51
C ARG A 35 -18.15 2.38 -1.53
N ILE A 36 -17.96 3.67 -1.84
CA ILE A 36 -16.82 4.14 -2.64
C ILE A 36 -15.83 4.78 -1.69
N LEU A 37 -14.59 4.31 -1.74
CA LEU A 37 -13.50 4.68 -0.85
C LEU A 37 -12.25 4.97 -1.70
N VAL A 38 -11.23 5.53 -1.08
CA VAL A 38 -9.89 5.47 -1.65
C VAL A 38 -9.31 4.07 -1.44
N GLY A 39 -8.53 3.59 -2.40
CA GLY A 39 -7.90 2.28 -2.42
C GLY A 39 -6.52 2.32 -3.07
N GLY A 40 -5.96 1.13 -3.26
CA GLY A 40 -4.57 0.95 -3.64
C GLY A 40 -3.67 0.82 -2.42
N GLN A 41 -2.69 -0.08 -2.48
CA GLN A 41 -1.85 -0.40 -1.32
C GLN A 41 -1.14 0.85 -0.79
N ALA A 42 -0.55 1.67 -1.66
CA ALA A 42 0.13 2.89 -1.22
C ALA A 42 -0.80 3.88 -0.50
N ALA A 43 -2.05 4.02 -0.96
CA ALA A 43 -3.03 4.89 -0.32
C ALA A 43 -3.54 4.33 1.00
N ILE A 44 -3.81 3.03 1.08
CA ILE A 44 -4.27 2.37 2.31
C ILE A 44 -3.18 2.47 3.39
N SER A 45 -1.94 2.10 3.06
CA SER A 45 -0.80 2.22 3.97
C SER A 45 -0.62 3.67 4.43
N ALA A 46 -0.71 4.65 3.52
CA ALA A 46 -0.61 6.08 3.84
C ALA A 46 -1.67 6.52 4.86
N CYS A 47 -2.93 6.12 4.66
CA CYS A 47 -4.01 6.47 5.61
C CYS A 47 -3.74 5.89 7.01
N TRP A 48 -3.25 4.65 7.12
CA TRP A 48 -2.88 4.07 8.41
C TRP A 48 -1.63 4.69 9.03
N MET A 49 -0.68 5.17 8.21
CA MET A 49 0.50 5.90 8.70
C MET A 49 0.10 7.23 9.37
N VAL A 50 -0.89 7.95 8.83
CA VAL A 50 -1.40 9.17 9.47
C VAL A 50 -1.95 8.89 10.88
N GLU A 51 -2.61 7.75 11.08
CA GLU A 51 -3.16 7.36 12.40
C GLU A 51 -2.10 7.12 13.47
N THR A 52 -0.83 7.02 13.08
CA THR A 52 0.32 6.94 14.03
C THR A 52 0.81 8.31 14.46
N GLY A 53 0.32 9.40 13.87
CA GLY A 53 0.80 10.76 14.08
C GLY A 53 1.92 11.19 13.14
N ALA A 54 2.32 10.35 12.19
CA ALA A 54 3.33 10.69 11.18
C ALA A 54 2.79 11.70 10.16
N ARG A 55 3.69 12.51 9.58
CA ARG A 55 3.42 13.23 8.33
C ARG A 55 3.53 12.23 7.17
N VAL A 56 2.64 12.31 6.20
CA VAL A 56 2.56 11.29 5.16
C VAL A 56 2.40 11.89 3.77
N ARG A 57 3.20 11.41 2.82
CA ARG A 57 3.03 11.61 1.39
C ARG A 57 2.78 10.28 0.69
N ALA A 58 1.86 10.29 -0.28
CA ALA A 58 1.68 9.19 -1.21
C ALA A 58 2.14 9.63 -2.60
N VAL A 59 2.99 8.83 -3.25
CA VAL A 59 3.50 9.10 -4.59
C VAL A 59 2.92 8.09 -5.57
N SER A 60 2.15 8.58 -6.57
CA SER A 60 1.51 7.77 -7.60
C SER A 60 1.33 8.57 -8.89
N ALA A 61 1.14 7.90 -10.03
CA ALA A 61 0.61 8.60 -11.20
C ALA A 61 -0.84 9.01 -10.94
N ARG A 62 -1.21 10.22 -11.36
CA ARG A 62 -2.50 10.85 -11.08
C ARG A 62 -3.30 11.03 -12.36
N SER A 63 -4.61 10.80 -12.30
CA SER A 63 -5.54 11.18 -13.36
C SER A 63 -6.26 12.47 -12.99
N TYR A 64 -6.60 13.29 -14.00
CA TYR A 64 -7.38 14.51 -13.85
C TYR A 64 -8.87 14.30 -14.16
N ASP A 65 -9.37 13.07 -14.02
CA ASP A 65 -10.78 12.77 -14.11
C ASP A 65 -11.51 13.01 -12.78
N ARG A 66 -12.83 12.96 -12.78
CA ARG A 66 -13.63 13.20 -11.57
C ARG A 66 -13.38 12.17 -10.46
N MET A 67 -12.95 10.98 -10.80
CA MET A 67 -12.61 9.98 -9.81
C MET A 67 -11.25 10.28 -9.19
N GLY A 68 -10.31 10.85 -9.97
CA GLY A 68 -9.05 11.39 -9.47
C GLY A 68 -9.26 12.53 -8.49
N ASP A 69 -10.18 13.48 -8.81
CA ASP A 69 -10.55 14.54 -7.90
C ASP A 69 -11.12 14.00 -6.57
N PHE A 70 -11.97 12.97 -6.64
CA PHE A 70 -12.51 12.30 -5.46
C PHE A 70 -11.40 11.65 -4.61
N VAL A 71 -10.51 10.89 -5.24
CA VAL A 71 -9.41 10.19 -4.54
C VAL A 71 -8.47 11.19 -3.86
N GLU A 72 -8.13 12.30 -4.55
CA GLU A 72 -7.27 13.35 -4.00
C GLU A 72 -7.92 14.03 -2.79
N ALA A 73 -9.21 14.36 -2.89
CA ALA A 73 -9.96 14.99 -1.79
C ALA A 73 -10.04 14.04 -0.56
N GLU A 74 -10.38 12.77 -0.76
CA GLU A 74 -10.44 11.77 0.31
C GLU A 74 -9.10 11.59 1.03
N LEU A 75 -7.98 11.59 0.29
CA LEU A 75 -6.64 11.50 0.88
C LEU A 75 -6.31 12.77 1.67
N ALA A 76 -6.59 13.95 1.11
CA ALA A 76 -6.36 15.23 1.77
C ALA A 76 -7.16 15.36 3.08
N ASP A 77 -8.44 14.95 3.07
CA ASP A 77 -9.31 14.95 4.26
C ASP A 77 -8.78 14.03 5.36
N ARG A 78 -8.00 13.00 4.99
CA ARG A 78 -7.33 12.08 5.91
C ARG A 78 -5.92 12.52 6.30
N GLY A 79 -5.44 13.66 5.80
CA GLY A 79 -4.12 14.19 6.12
C GLY A 79 -2.97 13.59 5.29
N VAL A 80 -3.26 12.91 4.20
CA VAL A 80 -2.27 12.39 3.26
C VAL A 80 -2.05 13.39 2.13
N GLU A 81 -0.80 13.77 1.91
CA GLU A 81 -0.38 14.61 0.78
C GLU A 81 -0.14 13.73 -0.46
N LEU A 82 -1.04 13.81 -1.46
CA LEU A 82 -0.85 13.08 -2.72
C LEU A 82 0.07 13.85 -3.67
N GLN A 83 1.16 13.20 -4.08
CA GLN A 83 2.14 13.69 -5.03
C GLN A 83 2.22 12.77 -6.26
N GLY A 84 2.70 13.30 -7.37
CA GLY A 84 2.95 12.49 -8.56
C GLY A 84 2.64 13.20 -9.86
N PRO A 85 3.19 12.72 -10.97
CA PRO A 85 2.94 13.28 -12.28
C PRO A 85 1.49 13.00 -12.71
N GLY A 86 0.90 13.95 -13.43
CA GLY A 86 -0.32 13.70 -14.18
C GLY A 86 -0.06 12.75 -15.34
N GLY A 87 -0.90 11.73 -15.49
CA GLY A 87 -0.87 10.79 -16.60
C GLY A 87 -2.09 10.92 -17.52
N GLU A 88 -1.95 10.40 -18.74
CA GLU A 88 -3.09 10.21 -19.63
C GLU A 88 -3.78 8.88 -19.26
N GLY A 89 -5.08 8.92 -19.02
CA GLY A 89 -5.87 7.74 -18.67
C GLY A 89 -6.84 8.01 -17.53
N ALA A 90 -7.64 7.01 -17.22
CA ALA A 90 -8.61 7.07 -16.13
C ALA A 90 -7.94 6.73 -14.78
N THR A 91 -8.51 7.25 -13.71
CA THR A 91 -8.20 6.78 -12.35
C THR A 91 -8.50 5.29 -12.24
N GLY A 92 -7.60 4.53 -11.64
CA GLY A 92 -7.81 3.12 -11.39
C GLY A 92 -9.01 2.86 -10.47
N LEU A 93 -9.62 1.69 -10.64
CA LEU A 93 -10.75 1.25 -9.82
C LEU A 93 -10.58 -0.21 -9.41
N ALA A 94 -10.53 -0.47 -8.12
CA ALA A 94 -10.70 -1.80 -7.57
C ALA A 94 -12.17 -2.02 -7.19
N THR A 95 -12.74 -3.13 -7.62
CA THR A 95 -14.06 -3.60 -7.16
C THR A 95 -13.86 -4.81 -6.28
N VAL A 96 -14.21 -4.70 -5.01
CA VAL A 96 -14.10 -5.77 -4.05
C VAL A 96 -15.50 -6.24 -3.64
N ILE A 97 -15.80 -7.49 -3.95
CA ILE A 97 -17.04 -8.15 -3.57
C ILE A 97 -16.74 -8.98 -2.33
N ARG A 98 -17.37 -8.62 -1.22
CA ARG A 98 -17.31 -9.40 0.03
C ARG A 98 -18.30 -10.55 -0.03
N ALA A 99 -17.90 -11.71 0.44
CA ALA A 99 -18.75 -12.87 0.58
C ALA A 99 -18.79 -13.31 2.04
N PRO A 100 -19.83 -14.08 2.47
CA PRO A 100 -19.89 -14.61 3.82
C PRO A 100 -18.61 -15.38 4.22
N GLY A 101 -18.17 -15.25 5.47
CA GLY A 101 -17.00 -15.94 6.01
C GLY A 101 -15.66 -15.28 5.63
N ALA A 102 -15.62 -13.96 5.58
CA ALA A 102 -14.41 -13.15 5.28
C ALA A 102 -13.77 -13.43 3.90
N ARG A 103 -14.46 -14.13 3.01
CA ARG A 103 -14.02 -14.33 1.63
C ARG A 103 -14.27 -13.07 0.81
N ARG A 104 -13.35 -12.78 -0.11
CA ARG A 104 -13.49 -11.65 -1.02
C ARG A 104 -13.00 -12.00 -2.42
N THR A 105 -13.55 -11.31 -3.40
CA THR A 105 -13.04 -11.29 -4.77
C THR A 105 -12.72 -9.86 -5.14
N ALA A 106 -11.48 -9.60 -5.56
CA ALA A 106 -11.05 -8.30 -6.04
C ALA A 106 -10.90 -8.34 -7.56
N LEU A 107 -11.44 -7.34 -8.23
CA LEU A 107 -11.29 -7.06 -9.65
C LEU A 107 -10.69 -5.67 -9.77
N THR A 108 -9.47 -5.58 -10.28
CA THR A 108 -8.72 -4.32 -10.25
C THR A 108 -8.33 -3.89 -11.66
N ASP A 109 -8.79 -2.71 -12.04
CA ASP A 109 -8.22 -1.93 -13.11
C ASP A 109 -7.31 -0.89 -12.47
N ARG A 110 -6.00 -0.98 -12.72
CA ARG A 110 -5.00 -0.07 -12.14
C ARG A 110 -5.01 1.32 -12.79
N GLY A 111 -5.72 1.49 -13.90
CA GLY A 111 -5.86 2.77 -14.59
C GLY A 111 -4.50 3.39 -14.92
N VAL A 112 -4.33 4.65 -14.50
CA VAL A 112 -3.12 5.43 -14.75
C VAL A 112 -1.91 5.02 -13.88
N CYS A 113 -2.08 4.25 -12.79
CA CYS A 113 -1.00 3.96 -11.83
C CYS A 113 0.26 3.35 -12.46
N PRO A 114 0.17 2.38 -13.41
CA PRO A 114 1.35 1.81 -14.07
C PRO A 114 2.15 2.81 -14.92
N SER A 115 1.58 3.96 -15.26
CA SER A 115 2.26 5.00 -16.07
C SER A 115 3.22 5.89 -15.26
N LEU A 116 3.31 5.70 -13.93
CA LEU A 116 4.32 6.38 -13.13
C LEU A 116 5.69 6.11 -13.75
N ASN A 117 6.44 7.17 -14.07
CA ASN A 117 7.73 7.05 -14.73
C ASN A 117 8.81 7.86 -14.00
N ALA A 118 10.05 7.48 -14.21
CA ALA A 118 11.20 8.05 -13.51
C ALA A 118 11.43 9.55 -13.83
N GLU A 119 11.12 9.98 -15.04
CA GLU A 119 11.29 11.38 -15.49
C GLU A 119 10.28 12.32 -14.83
N GLY A 120 9.11 11.79 -14.46
CA GLY A 120 8.06 12.54 -13.77
C GLY A 120 8.27 12.71 -12.28
N LEU A 121 9.22 11.98 -11.67
CA LEU A 121 9.52 12.10 -10.26
C LEU A 121 10.27 13.38 -9.94
N ARG A 122 9.94 14.00 -8.80
CA ARG A 122 10.62 15.18 -8.28
C ARG A 122 11.30 14.85 -6.96
N GLU A 123 12.53 15.32 -6.78
CA GLU A 123 13.31 15.08 -5.57
C GLU A 123 12.63 15.66 -4.33
N GLU A 124 11.95 16.82 -4.45
CA GLU A 124 11.21 17.49 -3.40
C GLU A 124 10.12 16.62 -2.74
N TRP A 125 9.62 15.58 -3.42
CA TRP A 125 8.63 14.67 -2.84
C TRP A 125 9.20 13.71 -1.81
N PHE A 126 10.53 13.57 -1.79
CA PHE A 126 11.27 12.66 -0.91
C PHE A 126 12.19 13.42 0.06
N GLU A 127 12.26 14.76 -0.05
CA GLU A 127 13.03 15.57 0.90
C GLU A 127 12.49 15.38 2.31
N ASP A 128 13.40 15.25 3.28
CA ASP A 128 13.10 15.02 4.69
C ASP A 128 12.31 13.73 4.99
N ALA A 129 12.21 12.80 4.04
CA ALA A 129 11.62 11.50 4.30
C ALA A 129 12.51 10.69 5.25
N ASP A 130 11.90 10.13 6.30
CA ASP A 130 12.56 9.16 7.19
C ASP A 130 12.50 7.77 6.58
N ILE A 131 11.38 7.43 5.94
CA ILE A 131 11.18 6.13 5.27
C ILE A 131 10.43 6.33 3.94
N LEU A 132 10.90 5.64 2.89
CA LEU A 132 10.16 5.37 1.67
C LEU A 132 9.63 3.93 1.71
N HIS A 133 8.31 3.76 1.69
CA HIS A 133 7.63 2.48 1.61
C HIS A 133 7.13 2.21 0.19
N VAL A 134 7.67 1.20 -0.47
CA VAL A 134 7.33 0.84 -1.86
C VAL A 134 6.34 -0.31 -1.88
N SER A 135 5.22 -0.12 -2.56
CA SER A 135 4.27 -1.19 -2.85
C SER A 135 4.81 -2.12 -3.93
N GLY A 136 4.75 -3.43 -3.69
CA GLY A 136 5.12 -4.45 -4.67
C GLY A 136 4.31 -4.37 -5.97
N TYR A 137 3.12 -3.79 -5.94
CA TYR A 137 2.33 -3.53 -7.15
C TYR A 137 3.04 -2.57 -8.12
N ALA A 138 3.82 -1.60 -7.63
CA ALA A 138 4.61 -0.71 -8.49
C ALA A 138 5.68 -1.46 -9.27
N LEU A 139 6.08 -2.65 -8.82
CA LEU A 139 7.16 -3.45 -9.39
C LEU A 139 6.70 -4.46 -10.46
N LEU A 140 5.40 -4.52 -10.76
CA LEU A 140 4.86 -5.52 -11.69
C LEU A 140 5.27 -5.27 -13.13
N GLU A 141 5.32 -4.02 -13.57
CA GLU A 141 5.52 -3.65 -14.98
C GLU A 141 6.24 -2.31 -15.12
N GLU A 142 6.79 -2.06 -16.30
CA GLU A 142 7.32 -0.75 -16.68
C GLU A 142 6.18 0.18 -17.17
N PRO A 143 6.32 1.51 -16.99
CA PRO A 143 7.47 2.22 -16.44
C PRO A 143 7.47 2.33 -14.90
N SER A 144 6.44 1.87 -14.19
CA SER A 144 6.31 2.07 -12.74
C SER A 144 7.45 1.40 -11.93
N ALA A 145 7.97 0.27 -12.40
CA ALA A 145 9.10 -0.38 -11.74
C ALA A 145 10.38 0.46 -11.81
N GLY A 146 10.68 1.02 -12.99
CA GLY A 146 11.80 1.96 -13.14
C GLY A 146 11.62 3.24 -12.31
N ALA A 147 10.38 3.72 -12.14
CA ALA A 147 10.08 4.83 -11.26
C ALA A 147 10.33 4.48 -9.79
N ALA A 148 9.97 3.28 -9.34
CA ALA A 148 10.24 2.82 -7.97
C ALA A 148 11.75 2.75 -7.71
N GLU A 149 12.54 2.18 -8.62
CA GLU A 149 14.01 2.15 -8.51
C GLU A 149 14.59 3.57 -8.43
N ARG A 150 14.10 4.50 -9.24
CA ARG A 150 14.53 5.91 -9.19
C ARG A 150 14.13 6.59 -7.88
N ALA A 151 12.92 6.36 -7.39
CA ALA A 151 12.45 6.90 -6.11
C ALA A 151 13.32 6.42 -4.94
N VAL A 152 13.69 5.14 -4.93
CA VAL A 152 14.62 4.59 -3.93
C VAL A 152 15.97 5.31 -3.96
N ALA A 153 16.52 5.55 -5.16
CA ALA A 153 17.79 6.28 -5.28
C ALA A 153 17.68 7.72 -4.75
N ILE A 154 16.57 8.42 -5.01
CA ILE A 154 16.32 9.78 -4.52
C ILE A 154 16.17 9.76 -2.99
N ALA A 155 15.32 8.89 -2.45
CA ALA A 155 15.04 8.80 -1.01
C ALA A 155 16.31 8.49 -0.21
N ARG A 156 17.13 7.55 -0.68
CA ARG A 156 18.43 7.26 -0.05
C ARG A 156 19.40 8.41 -0.09
N ALA A 157 19.45 9.15 -1.19
CA ALA A 157 20.27 10.37 -1.27
C ALA A 157 19.82 11.44 -0.28
N ALA A 158 18.54 11.46 0.10
CA ALA A 158 17.97 12.30 1.15
C ALA A 158 18.14 11.71 2.57
N GLY A 159 18.65 10.48 2.71
CA GLY A 159 18.90 9.82 4.00
C GLY A 159 17.77 8.91 4.50
N ALA A 160 16.73 8.68 3.70
CA ALA A 160 15.62 7.81 4.05
C ALA A 160 16.00 6.33 4.03
N GLN A 161 15.41 5.56 4.95
CA GLN A 161 15.37 4.09 4.83
C GLN A 161 14.33 3.67 3.79
N VAL A 162 14.53 2.50 3.21
CA VAL A 162 13.63 1.93 2.21
C VAL A 162 12.97 0.67 2.74
N SER A 163 11.66 0.61 2.60
CA SER A 163 10.89 -0.60 2.88
C SER A 163 10.06 -1.01 1.67
N VAL A 164 9.78 -2.29 1.54
CA VAL A 164 8.94 -2.84 0.48
C VAL A 164 7.89 -3.78 1.06
N ASP A 165 6.68 -3.76 0.51
CA ASP A 165 5.67 -4.80 0.74
C ASP A 165 5.53 -5.64 -0.53
N LEU A 166 5.48 -6.96 -0.38
CA LEU A 166 5.51 -7.89 -1.51
C LEU A 166 4.22 -7.93 -2.33
N ALA A 167 3.17 -7.26 -1.90
CA ALA A 167 1.86 -7.33 -2.53
C ALA A 167 1.22 -8.74 -2.46
N CYS A 168 0.30 -9.07 -3.38
CA CYS A 168 -0.40 -10.36 -3.35
C CYS A 168 0.49 -11.51 -3.85
N ALA A 169 0.45 -12.66 -3.17
CA ALA A 169 1.24 -13.84 -3.53
C ALA A 169 1.02 -14.32 -4.98
N ASP A 170 -0.20 -14.14 -5.50
CA ASP A 170 -0.57 -14.58 -6.86
C ASP A 170 0.13 -13.79 -7.98
N ILE A 171 0.65 -12.60 -7.67
CA ILE A 171 1.29 -11.71 -8.65
C ILE A 171 2.79 -11.56 -8.44
N VAL A 172 3.33 -12.04 -7.32
CA VAL A 172 4.77 -12.02 -7.09
C VAL A 172 5.43 -13.04 -8.02
N THR A 173 6.32 -12.54 -8.87
CA THR A 173 7.05 -13.34 -9.86
C THR A 173 8.55 -13.28 -9.59
N PRO A 174 9.37 -14.17 -10.18
CA PRO A 174 10.83 -14.05 -10.09
C PRO A 174 11.37 -12.69 -10.53
N LEU A 175 10.71 -12.01 -11.48
CA LEU A 175 11.07 -10.66 -11.91
C LEU A 175 10.82 -9.63 -10.81
N VAL A 176 9.69 -9.71 -10.10
CA VAL A 176 9.40 -8.81 -8.96
C VAL A 176 10.44 -9.04 -7.85
N ARG A 177 10.76 -10.30 -7.55
CA ARG A 177 11.85 -10.63 -6.61
C ARG A 177 13.18 -9.99 -7.01
N GLU A 178 13.58 -10.12 -8.28
CA GLU A 178 14.81 -9.51 -8.79
C GLU A 178 14.80 -7.99 -8.64
N ARG A 179 13.65 -7.33 -8.91
CA ARG A 179 13.50 -5.89 -8.74
C ARG A 179 13.62 -5.46 -7.27
N ILE A 180 13.02 -6.22 -6.35
CA ILE A 180 13.18 -5.98 -4.91
C ILE A 180 14.65 -6.13 -4.50
N SER A 181 15.32 -7.21 -4.90
CA SER A 181 16.73 -7.43 -4.56
C SER A 181 17.64 -6.31 -5.07
N ARG A 182 17.35 -5.74 -6.25
CA ARG A 182 18.11 -4.58 -6.76
C ARG A 182 17.90 -3.29 -5.98
N MET A 183 16.77 -3.15 -5.34
CA MET A 183 16.49 -1.99 -4.49
C MET A 183 17.20 -2.09 -3.12
N GLU A 184 17.64 -3.29 -2.72
CA GLU A 184 18.32 -3.54 -1.44
C GLU A 184 17.56 -2.88 -0.26
N PRO A 185 16.27 -3.18 -0.03
CA PRO A 185 15.52 -2.52 1.01
C PRO A 185 16.03 -2.91 2.41
N GLU A 186 15.97 -1.99 3.35
CA GLU A 186 16.27 -2.27 4.75
C GLU A 186 15.20 -3.15 5.40
N ILE A 187 13.93 -3.02 4.96
CA ILE A 187 12.79 -3.75 5.51
C ILE A 187 11.94 -4.33 4.38
N ALA A 188 11.57 -5.60 4.47
CA ALA A 188 10.62 -6.23 3.56
C ALA A 188 9.46 -6.87 4.33
N PHE A 189 8.23 -6.49 3.98
CA PHE A 189 7.02 -7.10 4.53
C PHE A 189 6.51 -8.22 3.64
N ALA A 190 6.21 -9.36 4.25
CA ALA A 190 5.60 -10.50 3.59
C ALA A 190 4.68 -11.27 4.54
N THR A 191 3.68 -11.94 4.01
CA THR A 191 3.01 -13.05 4.70
C THR A 191 3.82 -14.34 4.53
N ALA A 192 3.53 -15.35 5.33
CA ALA A 192 4.15 -16.66 5.17
C ALA A 192 3.90 -17.25 3.76
N ALA A 193 2.69 -17.06 3.22
CA ALA A 193 2.34 -17.50 1.86
C ALA A 193 3.12 -16.76 0.77
N GLN A 194 3.31 -15.45 0.92
CA GLN A 194 4.13 -14.64 0.00
C GLN A 194 5.60 -15.06 0.07
N ALA A 195 6.14 -15.24 1.27
CA ALA A 195 7.51 -15.71 1.47
C ALA A 195 7.73 -17.07 0.81
N GLU A 196 6.80 -18.02 0.97
CA GLU A 196 6.86 -19.32 0.32
C GLU A 196 6.81 -19.20 -1.22
N ALA A 197 5.91 -18.36 -1.75
CA ALA A 197 5.74 -18.15 -3.19
C ALA A 197 7.01 -17.65 -3.89
N ILE A 198 7.85 -16.87 -3.20
CA ILE A 198 9.10 -16.34 -3.74
C ILE A 198 10.35 -17.16 -3.36
N GLY A 199 10.18 -18.27 -2.65
CA GLY A 199 11.30 -19.15 -2.24
C GLY A 199 12.10 -18.65 -1.04
N GLY A 200 11.48 -17.84 -0.16
CA GLY A 200 12.07 -17.27 1.04
C GLY A 200 12.33 -15.77 0.94
N THR A 201 12.60 -15.13 2.07
CA THR A 201 12.83 -13.68 2.19
C THR A 201 14.22 -13.33 2.74
N ASP A 202 15.03 -14.31 3.13
CA ASP A 202 16.27 -14.10 3.90
C ASP A 202 17.31 -13.23 3.19
N ASP A 203 17.22 -13.12 1.87
CA ASP A 203 18.12 -12.35 1.01
C ASP A 203 17.43 -11.14 0.33
N LEU A 204 16.20 -10.78 0.75
CA LEU A 204 15.46 -9.67 0.15
C LEU A 204 15.66 -8.34 0.87
N ALA A 205 15.99 -8.35 2.15
CA ALA A 205 16.14 -7.17 2.97
C ALA A 205 17.04 -7.46 4.18
N ASP A 206 17.57 -6.42 4.80
CA ASP A 206 18.31 -6.54 6.06
C ASP A 206 17.41 -7.05 7.20
N THR A 207 16.13 -6.65 7.16
CA THR A 207 15.11 -7.06 8.14
C THR A 207 13.87 -7.58 7.41
N PRO A 208 13.79 -8.90 7.11
CA PRO A 208 12.54 -9.49 6.62
C PRO A 208 11.51 -9.57 7.76
N VAL A 209 10.35 -8.99 7.54
CA VAL A 209 9.24 -9.01 8.51
C VAL A 209 8.15 -9.93 7.97
N ILE A 210 8.08 -11.13 8.53
CA ILE A 210 7.00 -12.06 8.21
C ILE A 210 5.85 -11.81 9.16
N SER A 211 4.74 -11.30 8.64
CA SER A 211 3.55 -11.07 9.43
C SER A 211 2.60 -12.26 9.36
N ASP A 212 2.00 -12.60 10.48
CA ASP A 212 0.95 -13.62 10.61
C ASP A 212 -0.46 -13.00 10.70
N HIS A 213 -0.63 -11.80 10.13
CA HIS A 213 -1.90 -11.08 10.19
C HIS A 213 -3.08 -11.86 9.59
N ASP A 214 -2.82 -12.86 8.74
CA ASP A 214 -3.85 -13.80 8.27
C ASP A 214 -4.49 -14.60 9.41
N SER A 215 -3.83 -14.69 10.57
CA SER A 215 -4.35 -15.33 11.77
C SER A 215 -5.22 -14.39 12.63
N ILE A 216 -5.23 -13.08 12.36
CA ILE A 216 -6.02 -12.10 13.12
C ILE A 216 -7.49 -12.24 12.72
N PRO A 217 -8.40 -12.54 13.68
CA PRO A 217 -9.84 -12.56 13.41
C PRO A 217 -10.31 -11.16 13.04
N ALA A 218 -10.62 -10.93 11.78
CA ALA A 218 -11.02 -9.63 11.27
C ALA A 218 -12.48 -9.61 10.80
N ILE A 219 -13.15 -8.48 10.99
CA ILE A 219 -14.43 -8.17 10.35
C ILE A 219 -14.22 -8.12 8.83
N ASP A 220 -13.14 -7.47 8.40
CA ASP A 220 -12.66 -7.44 7.04
C ASP A 220 -11.13 -7.52 7.06
N PRO A 221 -10.49 -8.53 6.43
CA PRO A 221 -9.03 -8.66 6.43
C PRO A 221 -8.31 -7.68 5.52
N MET A 222 -9.05 -6.86 4.73
CA MET A 222 -8.47 -5.89 3.82
C MET A 222 -7.82 -4.74 4.60
N GLY A 223 -6.58 -4.42 4.29
CA GLY A 223 -5.83 -3.35 4.95
C GLY A 223 -5.10 -3.75 6.24
N VAL A 224 -5.32 -4.96 6.78
CA VAL A 224 -4.68 -5.38 8.05
C VAL A 224 -3.16 -5.43 7.92
N ALA A 225 -2.63 -5.91 6.80
CA ALA A 225 -1.20 -5.89 6.50
C ALA A 225 -0.65 -4.47 6.38
N ASP A 226 -1.38 -3.62 5.65
CA ASP A 226 -1.04 -2.21 5.47
C ASP A 226 -1.00 -1.47 6.81
N ALA A 227 -1.98 -1.72 7.68
CA ALA A 227 -2.03 -1.15 9.02
C ALA A 227 -0.87 -1.63 9.90
N PHE A 228 -0.52 -2.92 9.81
CA PHE A 228 0.67 -3.46 10.49
C PHE A 228 1.94 -2.75 10.03
N ALA A 229 2.18 -2.70 8.71
CA ALA A 229 3.34 -2.04 8.14
C ALA A 229 3.41 -0.56 8.53
N ALA A 230 2.26 0.15 8.53
CA ALA A 230 2.17 1.54 8.94
C ALA A 230 2.64 1.75 10.39
N GLY A 231 2.15 0.95 11.33
CA GLY A 231 2.56 1.01 12.74
C GLY A 231 4.03 0.68 12.93
N PHE A 232 4.49 -0.39 12.30
CA PHE A 232 5.89 -0.81 12.38
C PHE A 232 6.84 0.29 11.88
N LEU A 233 6.58 0.81 10.67
CA LEU A 233 7.43 1.83 10.05
C LEU A 233 7.43 3.15 10.82
N ALA A 234 6.30 3.56 11.38
CA ALA A 234 6.22 4.76 12.21
C ALA A 234 7.06 4.63 13.49
N ALA A 235 7.06 3.45 14.11
CA ALA A 235 7.89 3.17 15.27
C ALA A 235 9.39 3.20 14.90
N VAL A 236 9.78 2.54 13.82
CA VAL A 236 11.16 2.56 13.31
C VAL A 236 11.62 3.98 13.00
N ALA A 237 10.83 4.78 12.29
CA ALA A 237 11.13 6.18 11.97
C ALA A 237 11.28 7.05 13.23
N SER A 238 10.62 6.67 14.33
CA SER A 238 10.73 7.33 15.63
C SER A 238 11.92 6.83 16.47
N GLY A 239 12.71 5.88 15.95
CA GLY A 239 13.88 5.32 16.64
C GLY A 239 13.55 4.22 17.66
N ALA A 240 12.37 3.61 17.57
CA ALA A 240 11.99 2.48 18.41
C ALA A 240 12.81 1.22 18.06
N ASP A 241 12.94 0.32 19.01
CA ASP A 241 13.52 -0.99 18.73
C ASP A 241 12.53 -1.93 18.01
N ALA A 242 13.01 -3.11 17.60
CA ALA A 242 12.23 -4.04 16.83
C ALA A 242 10.99 -4.58 17.56
N ASP A 243 11.09 -4.78 18.88
CA ASP A 243 9.97 -5.32 19.69
C ASP A 243 8.85 -4.27 19.81
N ASP A 244 9.20 -3.02 20.09
CA ASP A 244 8.27 -1.89 20.14
C ASP A 244 7.63 -1.64 18.75
N ALA A 245 8.41 -1.78 17.66
CA ALA A 245 7.89 -1.62 16.30
C ALA A 245 6.85 -2.71 15.96
N VAL A 246 7.13 -3.96 16.31
CA VAL A 246 6.18 -5.08 16.14
C VAL A 246 4.92 -4.84 16.98
N GLU A 247 5.05 -4.35 18.21
CA GLU A 247 3.90 -4.08 19.07
C GLU A 247 3.02 -2.98 18.50
N LEU A 248 3.60 -1.87 18.00
CA LEU A 248 2.80 -0.82 17.36
C LEU A 248 2.14 -1.32 16.08
N GLY A 249 2.87 -2.11 15.28
CA GLY A 249 2.31 -2.74 14.08
C GLY A 249 1.08 -3.60 14.41
N ARG A 250 1.17 -4.46 15.43
CA ARG A 250 0.04 -5.30 15.87
C ARG A 250 -1.15 -4.48 16.35
N ARG A 251 -0.93 -3.42 17.13
CA ARG A 251 -2.02 -2.54 17.57
C ARG A 251 -2.76 -1.89 16.39
N MET A 252 -2.04 -1.48 15.35
CA MET A 252 -2.65 -0.90 14.16
C MET A 252 -3.41 -1.96 13.36
N ALA A 253 -2.85 -3.15 13.21
CA ALA A 253 -3.51 -4.29 12.58
C ALA A 253 -4.82 -4.69 13.31
N ASP A 254 -4.79 -4.76 14.64
CA ASP A 254 -5.98 -5.04 15.45
C ASP A 254 -7.08 -3.97 15.29
N ARG A 255 -6.70 -2.70 15.21
CA ARG A 255 -7.65 -1.60 14.92
C ARG A 255 -8.28 -1.79 13.53
N CYS A 256 -7.48 -2.10 12.52
CA CYS A 256 -7.97 -2.36 11.18
C CYS A 256 -8.91 -3.57 11.15
N ALA A 257 -8.57 -4.66 11.85
CA ALA A 257 -9.40 -5.86 11.93
C ALA A 257 -10.77 -5.59 12.56
N GLY A 258 -10.91 -4.55 13.37
CA GLY A 258 -12.15 -4.14 14.03
C GLY A 258 -13.05 -3.22 13.21
N VAL A 259 -12.67 -2.84 11.99
CA VAL A 259 -13.47 -1.93 11.14
C VAL A 259 -13.89 -2.62 9.84
N GLU A 260 -14.91 -2.06 9.20
CA GLU A 260 -15.35 -2.51 7.88
C GLU A 260 -14.61 -1.76 6.76
N GLY A 261 -13.91 -2.50 5.92
CA GLY A 261 -13.09 -1.96 4.83
C GLY A 261 -11.64 -1.69 5.26
N PRO A 262 -10.79 -1.21 4.33
CA PRO A 262 -9.36 -1.15 4.54
C PRO A 262 -8.85 0.11 5.25
N LEU A 263 -9.70 1.09 5.47
CA LEU A 263 -9.32 2.43 5.94
C LEU A 263 -9.65 2.66 7.41
N PRO A 264 -8.86 3.49 8.12
CA PRO A 264 -9.16 3.88 9.49
C PRO A 264 -10.41 4.71 9.64
#